data_c90ece541a693c222bfe630fae6a4649
#
_entry.id   c90ece541a693c222bfe630fae6a4649
#
_cell.length_a   1.000
_cell.length_b   1.000
_cell.length_c   1.000
_cell.angle_alpha   90.00
_cell.angle_beta   90.00
_cell.angle_gamma   90.00
#
_symmetry.space_group_name_H-M   'P 1'
#
loop_
_entity.id
_entity.type
_entity.pdbx_description
1 polymer ?
#
loop_
_entity_poly.entity_id
_entity_poly.type
_entity_poly.pdbx_seq_one_letter_code
_entity_poly.pdbx_strand_id
1 'polypeptide(L)'
;MMMKIGKMRDDKKYIGRGIVNILVGIVVSFLLSAVSLYFATDKYGIEMFQSYFENGYIVFLNTLPVFFSIMFVFLICNQLWIGISITSILVIVLSLINYFKLLFRDDPLLVEDLTLFSEMKNMTGRYKIHINRDMILWILGMTVVIFVVWKLRKIIKIEMQIRTRIISVIIIALCGIGCMNRFILNDEYYQKTENIALINRWGSTQQFISRGFIYPFLYSSKDAGMKKPDGYNKKKIENSLKDIKEDDIPEDKKVNIIAIMMEAYGDFSVYPQIEFDSENDPYAAFNRIKDITYHGNLLTDIFAAGTVRTERRFITGADAYPSLRKNTYSYARYFTDQGYCVEGSHPCYSWFYNRINVNDHLGFSKYDFYESRYSELANGEIAGDNVLFPELYKDLKNSIDDGIPYFNLSVTYQNHGPYSTEQLYDTSYVIKQEDYTDDEYNILNNYLSGIKNTGEELEKLIEEIESLDEPCVLVAFGDHKPWLGEGNSVYEMLGIDLDVSTLEGFYNYYATPYIMYANDAAKQITGNQFVGEGTDIAPNYLMNELFEQLGYEGPAFMKITNSVRETITAHSGEIFVENGEVVDELSDKDQQIWNQYKKYEYYFMNQKMK
;
A
#
# COMPACT_ATOMS: atom_id res chain seq x y z
N MET A 1 -71.08 -8.88 -4.71
CA MET A 1 -70.17 -9.97 -5.08
C MET A 1 -69.27 -9.60 -6.26
N MET A 2 -69.77 -9.05 -7.36
CA MET A 2 -68.94 -8.62 -8.52
C MET A 2 -67.88 -7.59 -8.18
N MET A 3 -68.16 -6.59 -7.34
CA MET A 3 -67.15 -5.57 -6.91
C MET A 3 -65.98 -6.18 -6.10
N LYS A 4 -66.22 -7.19 -5.26
CA LYS A 4 -65.15 -7.92 -4.54
C LYS A 4 -64.28 -8.77 -5.48
N ILE A 5 -64.88 -9.38 -6.51
CA ILE A 5 -64.17 -10.21 -7.49
C ILE A 5 -63.32 -9.33 -8.41
N GLY A 6 -63.82 -8.15 -8.84
CA GLY A 6 -63.05 -7.18 -9.61
C GLY A 6 -61.84 -6.66 -8.85
N LYS A 7 -62.01 -6.27 -7.58
CA LYS A 7 -60.95 -5.79 -6.73
C LYS A 7 -59.86 -6.87 -6.49
N MET A 8 -60.24 -8.12 -6.22
CA MET A 8 -59.31 -9.24 -6.09
C MET A 8 -58.54 -9.56 -7.40
N ARG A 9 -59.15 -9.34 -8.57
CA ARG A 9 -58.50 -9.55 -9.88
C ARG A 9 -57.49 -8.47 -10.19
N ASP A 10 -57.78 -7.21 -9.79
CA ASP A 10 -56.88 -6.07 -9.93
C ASP A 10 -55.71 -6.19 -8.95
N ASP A 11 -55.93 -6.61 -7.70
CA ASP A 11 -54.89 -6.84 -6.71
C ASP A 11 -53.93 -7.96 -7.16
N LYS A 12 -54.43 -9.09 -7.72
CA LYS A 12 -53.57 -10.15 -8.27
C LYS A 12 -52.74 -9.69 -9.45
N LYS A 13 -53.30 -8.85 -10.33
CA LYS A 13 -52.58 -8.28 -11.49
C LYS A 13 -51.51 -7.30 -11.04
N TYR A 14 -51.77 -6.52 -10.00
CA TYR A 14 -50.79 -5.59 -9.38
C TYR A 14 -49.63 -6.35 -8.77
N ILE A 15 -49.87 -7.39 -7.96
CA ILE A 15 -48.85 -8.25 -7.36
C ILE A 15 -48.02 -8.94 -8.45
N GLY A 16 -48.67 -9.49 -9.47
CA GLY A 16 -47.99 -10.18 -10.59
C GLY A 16 -47.02 -9.24 -11.33
N ARG A 17 -47.43 -7.99 -11.59
CA ARG A 17 -46.54 -6.99 -12.19
C ARG A 17 -45.39 -6.61 -11.27
N GLY A 18 -45.58 -6.54 -9.94
CA GLY A 18 -44.56 -6.34 -8.96
C GLY A 18 -43.48 -7.41 -9.04
N ILE A 19 -43.89 -8.66 -9.03
CA ILE A 19 -42.98 -9.82 -9.14
C ILE A 19 -42.20 -9.77 -10.46
N VAL A 20 -42.87 -9.47 -11.59
CA VAL A 20 -42.18 -9.35 -12.88
C VAL A 20 -41.12 -8.25 -12.87
N ASN A 21 -41.40 -7.07 -12.28
CA ASN A 21 -40.42 -6.00 -12.18
C ASN A 21 -39.20 -6.40 -11.35
N ILE A 22 -39.41 -7.12 -10.24
CA ILE A 22 -38.32 -7.63 -9.40
C ILE A 22 -37.48 -8.66 -10.19
N LEU A 23 -38.11 -9.62 -10.84
CA LEU A 23 -37.41 -10.64 -11.63
C LEU A 23 -36.61 -10.02 -12.78
N VAL A 24 -37.21 -9.08 -13.52
CA VAL A 24 -36.48 -8.34 -14.58
C VAL A 24 -35.32 -7.56 -13.98
N GLY A 25 -35.52 -6.92 -12.83
CA GLY A 25 -34.45 -6.22 -12.10
C GLY A 25 -33.31 -7.16 -11.73
N ILE A 26 -33.57 -8.34 -11.21
CA ILE A 26 -32.57 -9.37 -10.86
C ILE A 26 -31.78 -9.80 -12.10
N VAL A 27 -32.48 -10.16 -13.18
CA VAL A 27 -31.84 -10.62 -14.42
C VAL A 27 -30.94 -9.53 -15.02
N VAL A 28 -31.43 -8.30 -15.09
CA VAL A 28 -30.63 -7.19 -15.64
C VAL A 28 -29.45 -6.85 -14.74
N SER A 29 -29.61 -6.92 -13.41
CA SER A 29 -28.52 -6.71 -12.47
C SER A 29 -27.41 -7.75 -12.64
N PHE A 30 -27.79 -9.02 -12.84
CA PHE A 30 -26.84 -10.09 -13.13
C PHE A 30 -26.11 -9.85 -14.45
N LEU A 31 -26.81 -9.46 -15.52
CA LEU A 31 -26.18 -9.16 -16.80
C LEU A 31 -25.21 -7.98 -16.70
N LEU A 32 -25.57 -6.91 -16.00
CA LEU A 32 -24.68 -5.76 -15.78
C LEU A 32 -23.46 -6.14 -14.93
N SER A 33 -23.66 -6.96 -13.92
CA SER A 33 -22.56 -7.50 -13.12
C SER A 33 -21.62 -8.35 -13.99
N ALA A 34 -22.15 -9.24 -14.83
CA ALA A 34 -21.34 -10.04 -15.75
C ALA A 34 -20.53 -9.17 -16.73
N VAL A 35 -21.12 -8.08 -17.24
CA VAL A 35 -20.40 -7.10 -18.08
C VAL A 35 -19.25 -6.44 -17.30
N SER A 36 -19.50 -6.01 -16.06
CA SER A 36 -18.48 -5.40 -15.23
C SER A 36 -17.33 -6.36 -14.87
N LEU A 37 -17.66 -7.62 -14.62
CA LEU A 37 -16.68 -8.69 -14.38
C LEU A 37 -15.85 -8.99 -15.63
N TYR A 38 -16.45 -8.99 -16.81
CA TYR A 38 -15.73 -9.17 -18.08
C TYR A 38 -14.70 -8.06 -18.30
N PHE A 39 -15.09 -6.80 -18.14
CA PHE A 39 -14.15 -5.68 -18.30
C PHE A 39 -13.02 -5.65 -17.27
N ALA A 40 -13.24 -6.19 -16.08
CA ALA A 40 -12.19 -6.30 -15.07
C ALA A 40 -11.13 -7.36 -15.41
N THR A 41 -11.45 -8.33 -16.31
CA THR A 41 -10.58 -9.49 -16.58
C THR A 41 -9.80 -9.40 -17.88
N ASP A 42 -9.96 -8.39 -18.70
CA ASP A 42 -9.37 -8.36 -20.07
C ASP A 42 -7.85 -8.62 -20.04
N LYS A 43 -7.14 -8.03 -19.08
CA LYS A 43 -5.69 -8.22 -18.88
C LYS A 43 -5.33 -9.61 -18.29
N TYR A 44 -6.24 -10.25 -17.55
CA TYR A 44 -6.01 -11.47 -16.78
C TYR A 44 -6.59 -12.73 -17.45
N GLY A 45 -7.30 -12.56 -18.56
CA GLY A 45 -7.80 -13.63 -19.41
C GLY A 45 -9.13 -14.25 -19.00
N ILE A 46 -9.59 -15.18 -19.86
CA ILE A 46 -10.92 -15.81 -19.73
C ILE A 46 -11.03 -16.73 -18.50
N GLU A 47 -9.92 -17.29 -18.04
CA GLU A 47 -9.90 -18.18 -16.87
C GLU A 47 -10.32 -17.43 -15.60
N MET A 48 -9.84 -16.20 -15.42
CA MET A 48 -10.27 -15.34 -14.31
C MET A 48 -11.77 -15.04 -14.40
N PHE A 49 -12.29 -14.75 -15.61
CA PHE A 49 -13.71 -14.52 -15.81
C PHE A 49 -14.56 -15.75 -15.47
N GLN A 50 -14.12 -16.95 -15.85
CA GLN A 50 -14.81 -18.19 -15.52
C GLN A 50 -14.81 -18.47 -14.02
N SER A 51 -13.69 -18.22 -13.35
CA SER A 51 -13.54 -18.46 -11.92
C SER A 51 -14.50 -17.67 -11.04
N TYR A 52 -14.96 -16.50 -11.48
CA TYR A 52 -15.97 -15.73 -10.73
C TYR A 52 -17.28 -16.50 -10.56
N PHE A 53 -17.67 -17.31 -11.54
CA PHE A 53 -18.92 -18.08 -11.50
C PHE A 53 -18.81 -19.37 -10.67
N GLU A 54 -17.61 -19.81 -10.37
CA GLU A 54 -17.34 -20.91 -9.44
C GLU A 54 -17.57 -20.48 -7.99
N ASN A 55 -17.32 -19.19 -7.68
CA ASN A 55 -17.60 -18.61 -6.39
C ASN A 55 -18.90 -17.80 -6.40
N GLY A 56 -20.01 -18.43 -6.00
CA GLY A 56 -21.33 -17.79 -5.97
C GLY A 56 -21.40 -16.52 -5.11
N TYR A 57 -20.53 -16.37 -4.10
CA TYR A 57 -20.47 -15.14 -3.30
C TYR A 57 -19.95 -13.96 -4.12
N ILE A 58 -18.95 -14.14 -4.97
CA ILE A 58 -18.41 -13.07 -5.83
C ILE A 58 -19.51 -12.55 -6.77
N VAL A 59 -20.24 -13.46 -7.42
CA VAL A 59 -21.35 -13.10 -8.31
C VAL A 59 -22.45 -12.37 -7.54
N PHE A 60 -22.83 -12.89 -6.37
CA PHE A 60 -23.87 -12.30 -5.53
C PHE A 60 -23.47 -10.88 -5.07
N LEU A 61 -22.25 -10.70 -4.55
CA LEU A 61 -21.79 -9.43 -4.01
C LEU A 61 -21.58 -8.35 -5.09
N ASN A 62 -21.22 -8.74 -6.33
CA ASN A 62 -21.17 -7.81 -7.45
C ASN A 62 -22.58 -7.49 -8.02
N THR A 63 -23.55 -8.40 -7.91
CA THR A 63 -24.91 -8.22 -8.46
C THR A 63 -25.82 -7.42 -7.50
N LEU A 64 -25.68 -7.65 -6.20
CA LEU A 64 -26.57 -7.09 -5.18
C LEU A 64 -26.64 -5.55 -5.19
N PRO A 65 -25.54 -4.80 -5.26
CA PRO A 65 -25.57 -3.33 -5.32
C PRO A 65 -26.27 -2.81 -6.57
N VAL A 66 -26.07 -3.48 -7.71
CA VAL A 66 -26.71 -3.13 -8.99
C VAL A 66 -28.22 -3.29 -8.89
N PHE A 67 -28.67 -4.37 -8.26
CA PHE A 67 -30.10 -4.60 -8.02
C PHE A 67 -30.72 -3.50 -7.15
N PHE A 68 -30.08 -3.15 -6.03
CA PHE A 68 -30.57 -2.07 -5.18
C PHE A 68 -30.60 -0.73 -5.93
N SER A 69 -29.60 -0.43 -6.75
CA SER A 69 -29.57 0.77 -7.57
C SER A 69 -30.74 0.83 -8.57
N ILE A 70 -30.98 -0.25 -9.33
CA ILE A 70 -32.11 -0.35 -10.27
C ILE A 70 -33.44 -0.14 -9.55
N MET A 71 -33.65 -0.85 -8.41
CA MET A 71 -34.90 -0.77 -7.66
C MET A 71 -35.11 0.60 -7.03
N PHE A 72 -34.08 1.23 -6.51
CA PHE A 72 -34.12 2.56 -5.93
C PHE A 72 -34.57 3.61 -6.97
N VAL A 73 -33.92 3.64 -8.14
CA VAL A 73 -34.27 4.55 -9.22
C VAL A 73 -35.65 4.22 -9.80
N PHE A 74 -35.99 2.93 -9.93
CA PHE A 74 -37.34 2.51 -10.35
C PHE A 74 -38.41 3.07 -9.44
N LEU A 75 -38.26 2.97 -8.13
CA LEU A 75 -39.25 3.45 -7.16
C LEU A 75 -39.36 4.99 -7.17
N ILE A 76 -38.26 5.71 -7.40
CA ILE A 76 -38.28 7.16 -7.56
C ILE A 76 -39.01 7.57 -8.84
N CYS A 77 -38.70 6.96 -9.98
CA CYS A 77 -39.22 7.33 -11.28
C CYS A 77 -40.56 6.64 -11.62
N ASN A 78 -40.95 5.60 -10.86
CA ASN A 78 -42.08 4.74 -11.12
C ASN A 78 -42.07 4.07 -12.52
N GLN A 79 -40.89 3.90 -13.09
CA GLN A 79 -40.68 3.30 -14.41
C GLN A 79 -39.39 2.45 -14.40
N LEU A 80 -39.52 1.13 -14.51
CA LEU A 80 -38.38 0.20 -14.41
C LEU A 80 -37.32 0.46 -15.49
N TRP A 81 -37.72 0.77 -16.73
CA TRP A 81 -36.78 1.03 -17.82
C TRP A 81 -35.88 2.23 -17.52
N ILE A 82 -36.35 3.25 -16.78
CA ILE A 82 -35.52 4.39 -16.34
C ILE A 82 -34.50 3.91 -15.30
N GLY A 83 -34.94 3.12 -14.32
CA GLY A 83 -34.04 2.52 -13.33
C GLY A 83 -32.91 1.72 -13.98
N ILE A 84 -33.28 0.86 -14.93
CA ILE A 84 -32.33 0.06 -15.71
C ILE A 84 -31.40 0.99 -16.51
N SER A 85 -31.92 1.99 -17.22
CA SER A 85 -31.10 2.87 -18.07
C SER A 85 -30.05 3.65 -17.27
N ILE A 86 -30.44 4.31 -16.17
CA ILE A 86 -29.54 5.10 -15.34
C ILE A 86 -28.48 4.20 -14.70
N THR A 87 -28.88 3.08 -14.12
CA THR A 87 -27.92 2.14 -13.50
C THR A 87 -27.00 1.50 -14.53
N SER A 88 -27.49 1.17 -15.74
CA SER A 88 -26.65 0.62 -16.82
C SER A 88 -25.59 1.61 -17.26
N ILE A 89 -25.95 2.89 -17.45
CA ILE A 89 -24.99 3.93 -17.81
C ILE A 89 -23.93 4.05 -16.71
N LEU A 90 -24.34 4.13 -15.46
CA LEU A 90 -23.41 4.26 -14.33
C LEU A 90 -22.42 3.06 -14.27
N VAL A 91 -22.94 1.83 -14.30
CA VAL A 91 -22.12 0.61 -14.21
C VAL A 91 -21.16 0.51 -15.40
N ILE A 92 -21.64 0.75 -16.63
CA ILE A 92 -20.80 0.67 -17.82
C ILE A 92 -19.72 1.73 -17.80
N VAL A 93 -20.06 2.97 -17.46
CA VAL A 93 -19.06 4.07 -17.38
C VAL A 93 -17.98 3.75 -16.34
N LEU A 94 -18.36 3.34 -15.13
CA LEU A 94 -17.39 2.97 -14.10
C LEU A 94 -16.55 1.76 -14.52
N SER A 95 -17.15 0.75 -15.16
CA SER A 95 -16.41 -0.43 -15.66
C SER A 95 -15.41 -0.07 -16.75
N LEU A 96 -15.77 0.84 -17.66
CA LEU A 96 -14.84 1.33 -18.70
C LEU A 96 -13.70 2.16 -18.10
N ILE A 97 -13.99 3.02 -17.11
CA ILE A 97 -12.95 3.78 -16.41
C ILE A 97 -11.98 2.80 -15.71
N ASN A 98 -12.51 1.80 -15.01
CA ASN A 98 -11.70 0.75 -14.39
C ASN A 98 -10.85 0.00 -15.42
N TYR A 99 -11.44 -0.41 -16.54
CA TYR A 99 -10.75 -1.10 -17.62
C TYR A 99 -9.54 -0.28 -18.13
N PHE A 100 -9.75 1.00 -18.47
CA PHE A 100 -8.66 1.83 -18.96
C PHE A 100 -7.63 2.15 -17.88
N LYS A 101 -8.04 2.30 -16.64
CA LYS A 101 -7.12 2.52 -15.53
C LYS A 101 -6.22 1.30 -15.30
N LEU A 102 -6.78 0.09 -15.36
CA LEU A 102 -6.03 -1.16 -15.34
C LEU A 102 -5.09 -1.30 -16.53
N LEU A 103 -5.56 -0.94 -17.74
CA LEU A 103 -4.77 -1.05 -18.95
C LEU A 103 -3.53 -0.13 -18.96
N PHE A 104 -3.71 1.12 -18.50
CA PHE A 104 -2.66 2.15 -18.59
C PHE A 104 -1.80 2.26 -17.33
N ARG A 105 -2.30 1.87 -16.18
CA ARG A 105 -1.67 2.11 -14.88
C ARG A 105 -1.52 0.87 -14.01
N ASP A 106 -2.07 -0.26 -14.44
CA ASP A 106 -2.21 -1.46 -13.62
C ASP A 106 -2.79 -1.21 -12.23
N ASP A 107 -3.73 -0.28 -12.15
CA ASP A 107 -4.33 0.21 -10.92
C ASP A 107 -5.86 0.22 -11.05
N PRO A 108 -6.62 -0.42 -10.13
CA PRO A 108 -8.07 -0.46 -10.23
C PRO A 108 -8.69 0.88 -9.85
N LEU A 109 -9.93 1.11 -10.31
CA LEU A 109 -10.72 2.25 -9.89
C LEU A 109 -11.22 2.04 -8.46
N LEU A 110 -10.90 2.96 -7.56
CA LEU A 110 -11.37 3.00 -6.18
C LEU A 110 -12.37 4.13 -5.95
N VAL A 111 -13.16 4.04 -4.86
CA VAL A 111 -14.11 5.11 -4.49
C VAL A 111 -13.39 6.45 -4.27
N GLU A 112 -12.20 6.42 -3.74
CA GLU A 112 -11.39 7.63 -3.52
C GLU A 112 -11.05 8.37 -4.82
N ASP A 113 -10.83 7.66 -5.93
CA ASP A 113 -10.56 8.26 -7.23
C ASP A 113 -11.68 9.19 -7.72
N LEU A 114 -12.91 8.97 -7.24
CA LEU A 114 -14.04 9.86 -7.56
C LEU A 114 -13.83 11.29 -7.06
N THR A 115 -12.99 11.48 -6.04
CA THR A 115 -12.63 12.82 -5.54
C THR A 115 -11.69 13.57 -6.48
N LEU A 116 -10.99 12.84 -7.35
CA LEU A 116 -9.99 13.35 -8.29
C LEU A 116 -10.55 13.61 -9.70
N PHE A 117 -11.86 13.46 -9.90
CA PHE A 117 -12.50 13.64 -11.21
C PHE A 117 -12.20 15.01 -11.86
N SER A 118 -12.00 16.06 -11.06
CA SER A 118 -11.63 17.39 -11.57
C SER A 118 -10.21 17.43 -12.16
N GLU A 119 -9.34 16.53 -11.75
CA GLU A 119 -7.94 16.45 -12.18
C GLU A 119 -7.77 15.58 -13.44
N MET A 120 -8.67 14.60 -13.65
CA MET A 120 -8.71 13.80 -14.88
C MET A 120 -8.79 14.64 -16.15
N LYS A 121 -9.39 15.83 -16.09
CA LYS A 121 -9.48 16.74 -17.23
C LYS A 121 -8.11 17.17 -17.76
N ASN A 122 -7.11 17.25 -16.90
CA ASN A 122 -5.75 17.64 -17.27
C ASN A 122 -4.94 16.49 -17.88
N MET A 123 -5.44 15.24 -17.78
CA MET A 123 -4.76 14.03 -18.27
C MET A 123 -5.31 13.55 -19.62
N THR A 124 -6.42 14.07 -20.11
CA THR A 124 -7.13 13.59 -21.31
C THR A 124 -6.36 13.70 -22.64
N GLY A 125 -5.18 14.29 -22.66
CA GLY A 125 -4.32 14.35 -23.85
C GLY A 125 -3.17 13.33 -23.91
N ARG A 126 -2.90 12.61 -22.81
CA ARG A 126 -1.71 11.74 -22.70
C ARG A 126 -1.94 10.29 -23.11
N TYR A 127 -3.19 9.79 -23.11
CA TYR A 127 -3.53 8.40 -23.39
C TYR A 127 -4.41 8.27 -24.64
N LYS A 128 -4.06 7.34 -25.55
CA LYS A 128 -4.89 6.99 -26.69
C LYS A 128 -5.92 5.95 -26.27
N ILE A 129 -7.17 6.36 -26.15
CA ILE A 129 -8.29 5.46 -25.82
C ILE A 129 -8.66 4.68 -27.09
N HIS A 130 -8.46 3.37 -27.07
CA HIS A 130 -8.90 2.46 -28.11
C HIS A 130 -10.17 1.73 -27.69
N ILE A 131 -11.28 2.00 -28.40
CA ILE A 131 -12.54 1.28 -28.19
C ILE A 131 -12.46 -0.04 -28.98
N ASN A 132 -12.43 -1.16 -28.25
CA ASN A 132 -12.39 -2.48 -28.85
C ASN A 132 -13.79 -2.98 -29.27
N ARG A 133 -13.82 -4.07 -30.05
CA ARG A 133 -15.06 -4.67 -30.56
C ARG A 133 -15.98 -5.10 -29.42
N ASP A 134 -15.44 -5.64 -28.37
CA ASP A 134 -16.22 -6.20 -27.26
C ASP A 134 -16.92 -5.11 -26.45
N MET A 135 -16.29 -3.95 -26.24
CA MET A 135 -16.94 -2.78 -25.64
C MET A 135 -18.18 -2.37 -26.44
N ILE A 136 -18.05 -2.31 -27.78
CA ILE A 136 -19.16 -1.95 -28.66
C ILE A 136 -20.27 -2.98 -28.56
N LEU A 137 -19.95 -4.28 -28.58
CA LEU A 137 -20.94 -5.37 -28.49
C LEU A 137 -21.70 -5.34 -27.14
N TRP A 138 -21.01 -5.10 -26.02
CA TRP A 138 -21.64 -5.00 -24.71
C TRP A 138 -22.55 -3.77 -24.60
N ILE A 139 -22.11 -2.61 -25.09
CA ILE A 139 -22.93 -1.38 -25.11
C ILE A 139 -24.18 -1.59 -25.98
N LEU A 140 -24.04 -2.19 -27.17
CA LEU A 140 -25.16 -2.52 -28.04
C LEU A 140 -26.11 -3.53 -27.38
N GLY A 141 -25.58 -4.59 -26.77
CA GLY A 141 -26.37 -5.59 -26.05
C GLY A 141 -27.22 -4.96 -24.94
N MET A 142 -26.62 -4.10 -24.12
CA MET A 142 -27.35 -3.40 -23.06
C MET A 142 -28.38 -2.39 -23.62
N THR A 143 -28.06 -1.74 -24.73
CA THR A 143 -29.02 -0.86 -25.43
C THR A 143 -30.25 -1.65 -25.89
N VAL A 144 -30.05 -2.86 -26.43
CA VAL A 144 -31.14 -3.76 -26.80
C VAL A 144 -31.98 -4.15 -25.58
N VAL A 145 -31.34 -4.51 -24.45
CA VAL A 145 -32.05 -4.84 -23.20
C VAL A 145 -32.93 -3.67 -22.74
N ILE A 146 -32.37 -2.47 -22.70
CA ILE A 146 -33.11 -1.23 -22.34
C ILE A 146 -34.28 -1.01 -23.29
N PHE A 147 -34.06 -1.17 -24.60
CA PHE A 147 -35.11 -1.00 -25.61
C PHE A 147 -36.25 -2.03 -25.43
N VAL A 148 -35.91 -3.29 -25.16
CA VAL A 148 -36.93 -4.34 -24.90
C VAL A 148 -37.77 -3.99 -23.67
N VAL A 149 -37.13 -3.63 -22.55
CA VAL A 149 -37.83 -3.25 -21.31
C VAL A 149 -38.69 -1.98 -21.55
N TRP A 150 -38.16 -1.02 -22.32
CA TRP A 150 -38.95 0.16 -22.72
C TRP A 150 -40.18 -0.19 -23.55
N LYS A 151 -40.07 -1.13 -24.52
CA LYS A 151 -41.23 -1.62 -25.28
C LYS A 151 -42.27 -2.30 -24.38
N LEU A 152 -41.81 -3.04 -23.39
CA LEU A 152 -42.67 -3.76 -22.42
C LEU A 152 -43.22 -2.82 -21.32
N ARG A 153 -42.83 -1.56 -21.25
CA ARG A 153 -43.17 -0.64 -20.15
C ARG A 153 -44.64 -0.51 -19.83
N LYS A 154 -45.53 -0.62 -20.84
CA LYS A 154 -46.96 -0.55 -20.63
C LYS A 154 -47.52 -1.82 -19.97
N ILE A 155 -46.91 -2.98 -20.23
CA ILE A 155 -47.33 -4.29 -19.69
C ILE A 155 -46.87 -4.42 -18.22
N ILE A 156 -45.63 -3.97 -17.91
CA ILE A 156 -45.02 -4.10 -16.58
C ILE A 156 -45.27 -2.87 -15.69
N LYS A 157 -45.95 -1.83 -16.18
CA LYS A 157 -46.23 -0.61 -15.42
C LYS A 157 -47.04 -0.92 -14.15
N ILE A 158 -46.58 -0.43 -13.03
CA ILE A 158 -47.29 -0.45 -11.75
C ILE A 158 -47.68 0.99 -11.41
N GLU A 159 -48.97 1.19 -11.12
CA GLU A 159 -49.46 2.50 -10.67
C GLU A 159 -49.39 2.56 -9.14
N MET A 160 -48.30 3.07 -8.60
CA MET A 160 -48.10 3.20 -7.17
C MET A 160 -48.52 4.60 -6.69
N GLN A 161 -49.29 4.65 -5.59
CA GLN A 161 -49.59 5.92 -4.92
C GLN A 161 -48.30 6.54 -4.40
N ILE A 162 -48.22 7.89 -4.40
CA ILE A 162 -47.01 8.63 -3.99
C ILE A 162 -46.57 8.24 -2.57
N ARG A 163 -47.48 8.05 -1.62
CA ARG A 163 -47.19 7.62 -0.25
C ARG A 163 -46.52 6.25 -0.22
N THR A 164 -47.04 5.28 -0.94
CA THR A 164 -46.49 3.91 -1.04
C THR A 164 -45.09 3.96 -1.67
N ARG A 165 -44.88 4.81 -2.69
CA ARG A 165 -43.56 4.99 -3.33
C ARG A 165 -42.53 5.55 -2.35
N ILE A 166 -42.88 6.60 -1.61
CA ILE A 166 -41.96 7.19 -0.61
C ILE A 166 -41.58 6.15 0.43
N ILE A 167 -42.55 5.41 0.96
CA ILE A 167 -42.28 4.33 1.95
C ILE A 167 -41.37 3.27 1.32
N SER A 168 -41.65 2.84 0.08
CA SER A 168 -40.85 1.82 -0.61
C SER A 168 -39.43 2.31 -0.90
N VAL A 169 -39.23 3.57 -1.26
CA VAL A 169 -37.90 4.18 -1.43
C VAL A 169 -37.11 4.16 -0.11
N ILE A 170 -37.77 4.50 0.99
CA ILE A 170 -37.12 4.45 2.32
C ILE A 170 -36.75 3.02 2.68
N ILE A 171 -37.63 2.07 2.49
CA ILE A 171 -37.38 0.66 2.78
C ILE A 171 -36.21 0.13 1.93
N ILE A 172 -36.21 0.36 0.63
CA ILE A 172 -35.14 -0.15 -0.25
C ILE A 172 -33.79 0.51 0.07
N ALA A 173 -33.80 1.80 0.44
CA ALA A 173 -32.58 2.49 0.89
C ALA A 173 -32.05 1.90 2.21
N LEU A 174 -32.91 1.69 3.21
CA LEU A 174 -32.51 1.07 4.49
C LEU A 174 -32.02 -0.37 4.30
N CYS A 175 -32.69 -1.17 3.47
CA CYS A 175 -32.23 -2.50 3.12
C CYS A 175 -30.88 -2.46 2.38
N GLY A 176 -30.70 -1.53 1.45
CA GLY A 176 -29.44 -1.33 0.73
C GLY A 176 -28.29 -0.98 1.68
N ILE A 177 -28.50 -0.02 2.60
CA ILE A 177 -27.53 0.35 3.63
C ILE A 177 -27.22 -0.84 4.55
N GLY A 178 -28.24 -1.57 4.99
CA GLY A 178 -28.07 -2.77 5.81
C GLY A 178 -27.24 -3.85 5.10
N CYS A 179 -27.53 -4.10 3.81
CA CYS A 179 -26.77 -5.05 2.99
C CYS A 179 -25.34 -4.54 2.74
N MET A 180 -25.15 -3.24 2.52
CA MET A 180 -23.83 -2.63 2.38
C MET A 180 -22.96 -2.93 3.60
N ASN A 181 -23.45 -2.61 4.79
CA ASN A 181 -22.71 -2.81 6.05
C ASN A 181 -22.53 -4.30 6.39
N ARG A 182 -23.54 -5.16 6.12
CA ARG A 182 -23.50 -6.56 6.53
C ARG A 182 -22.66 -7.43 5.62
N PHE A 183 -22.63 -7.14 4.32
CA PHE A 183 -22.01 -7.99 3.29
C PHE A 183 -20.88 -7.30 2.55
N ILE A 184 -21.09 -6.08 2.03
CA ILE A 184 -20.12 -5.41 1.15
C ILE A 184 -18.92 -4.88 1.95
N LEU A 185 -19.15 -4.22 3.09
CA LEU A 185 -18.10 -3.62 3.92
C LEU A 185 -17.58 -4.57 5.03
N ASN A 186 -17.84 -5.86 4.91
CA ASN A 186 -17.45 -6.86 5.89
C ASN A 186 -16.11 -7.51 5.51
N ASP A 187 -15.12 -7.42 6.40
CA ASP A 187 -13.76 -7.92 6.16
C ASP A 187 -13.71 -9.44 6.03
N GLU A 188 -14.48 -10.16 6.85
CA GLU A 188 -14.55 -11.62 6.78
C GLU A 188 -15.06 -12.13 5.43
N TYR A 189 -16.06 -11.46 4.86
CA TYR A 189 -16.54 -11.78 3.50
C TYR A 189 -15.52 -11.38 2.44
N TYR A 190 -14.83 -10.26 2.64
CA TYR A 190 -13.82 -9.79 1.69
C TYR A 190 -12.64 -10.76 1.59
N GLN A 191 -12.18 -11.29 2.71
CA GLN A 191 -11.13 -12.30 2.75
C GLN A 191 -11.60 -13.64 2.16
N LYS A 192 -12.80 -14.11 2.49
CA LYS A 192 -13.37 -15.38 1.98
C LYS A 192 -13.64 -15.39 0.48
N THR A 193 -13.69 -14.24 -0.17
CA THR A 193 -13.93 -14.12 -1.62
C THR A 193 -12.64 -13.99 -2.43
N GLU A 194 -11.47 -14.14 -1.83
CA GLU A 194 -10.20 -14.13 -2.53
C GLU A 194 -10.05 -15.35 -3.44
N ASN A 195 -9.74 -15.10 -4.72
CA ASN A 195 -9.50 -16.16 -5.69
C ASN A 195 -7.99 -16.39 -5.86
N ILE A 196 -7.42 -17.12 -4.91
CA ILE A 196 -5.98 -17.24 -4.69
C ILE A 196 -5.27 -17.98 -5.83
N ALA A 197 -5.97 -18.92 -6.51
CA ALA A 197 -5.36 -19.83 -7.48
C ALA A 197 -4.86 -19.14 -8.76
N LEU A 198 -5.40 -17.97 -9.09
CA LEU A 198 -5.15 -17.26 -10.35
C LEU A 198 -4.47 -15.90 -10.19
N ILE A 199 -4.02 -15.57 -8.99
CA ILE A 199 -3.46 -14.26 -8.69
C ILE A 199 -2.13 -14.35 -7.94
N ASN A 200 -1.31 -13.31 -8.13
CA ASN A 200 -0.21 -13.03 -7.22
C ASN A 200 -0.78 -12.36 -5.95
N ARG A 201 -0.67 -13.03 -4.81
CA ARG A 201 -1.16 -12.54 -3.51
C ARG A 201 -0.56 -11.20 -3.09
N TRP A 202 0.60 -10.85 -3.58
CA TRP A 202 1.32 -9.64 -3.24
C TRP A 202 0.94 -8.43 -4.13
N GLY A 203 0.16 -8.67 -5.18
CA GLY A 203 -0.34 -7.63 -6.07
C GLY A 203 -1.69 -7.09 -5.59
N SER A 204 -1.72 -5.87 -5.03
CA SER A 204 -2.97 -5.23 -4.56
C SER A 204 -4.03 -5.13 -5.65
N THR A 205 -3.61 -4.86 -6.89
CA THR A 205 -4.47 -4.85 -8.07
C THR A 205 -5.08 -6.21 -8.36
N GLN A 206 -4.27 -7.28 -8.31
CA GLN A 206 -4.74 -8.63 -8.56
C GLN A 206 -5.68 -9.12 -7.45
N GLN A 207 -5.39 -8.81 -6.19
CA GLN A 207 -6.31 -9.07 -5.07
C GLN A 207 -7.67 -8.37 -5.27
N PHE A 208 -7.66 -7.12 -5.71
CA PHE A 208 -8.88 -6.39 -6.02
C PHE A 208 -9.68 -7.09 -7.13
N ILE A 209 -9.04 -7.37 -8.27
CA ILE A 209 -9.67 -7.97 -9.45
C ILE A 209 -10.15 -9.40 -9.18
N SER A 210 -9.48 -10.16 -8.32
CA SER A 210 -9.93 -11.51 -7.95
C SER A 210 -11.36 -11.54 -7.41
N ARG A 211 -11.84 -10.42 -6.88
CA ARG A 211 -13.18 -10.23 -6.34
C ARG A 211 -14.15 -9.57 -7.33
N GLY A 212 -13.72 -9.29 -8.54
CA GLY A 212 -14.47 -8.59 -9.59
C GLY A 212 -14.22 -7.09 -9.61
N PHE A 213 -15.27 -6.29 -9.87
CA PHE A 213 -15.12 -4.83 -9.92
C PHE A 213 -16.08 -4.10 -8.96
N ILE A 214 -17.40 -4.29 -9.09
CA ILE A 214 -18.39 -3.49 -8.32
C ILE A 214 -18.23 -3.71 -6.81
N TYR A 215 -18.02 -4.97 -6.40
CA TYR A 215 -17.86 -5.33 -5.00
C TYR A 215 -16.60 -4.70 -4.37
N PRO A 216 -15.39 -4.97 -4.89
CA PRO A 216 -14.19 -4.37 -4.31
C PRO A 216 -14.14 -2.84 -4.48
N PHE A 217 -14.72 -2.26 -5.54
CA PHE A 217 -14.89 -0.82 -5.68
C PHE A 217 -15.70 -0.22 -4.52
N LEU A 218 -16.85 -0.82 -4.18
CA LEU A 218 -17.64 -0.35 -3.04
C LEU A 218 -16.96 -0.62 -1.70
N TYR A 219 -16.27 -1.75 -1.56
CA TYR A 219 -15.50 -2.07 -0.36
C TYR A 219 -14.39 -1.04 -0.12
N SER A 220 -13.72 -0.55 -1.15
CA SER A 220 -12.68 0.48 -1.04
C SER A 220 -13.15 1.79 -0.42
N SER A 221 -14.48 1.99 -0.26
CA SER A 221 -15.02 3.12 0.48
C SER A 221 -14.67 3.10 1.98
N LYS A 222 -14.27 1.96 2.54
CA LYS A 222 -13.77 1.87 3.93
C LYS A 222 -12.45 2.61 4.10
N ASP A 223 -11.60 2.50 3.07
CA ASP A 223 -10.24 3.03 3.08
C ASP A 223 -10.16 4.36 2.32
N ALA A 224 -11.31 4.93 1.93
CA ALA A 224 -11.38 6.20 1.25
C ALA A 224 -10.98 7.35 2.19
N GLY A 225 -9.67 7.50 2.35
CA GLY A 225 -9.03 8.53 3.16
C GLY A 225 -8.87 8.17 4.64
N MET A 226 -7.93 8.86 5.28
CA MET A 226 -7.66 8.70 6.70
C MET A 226 -8.88 9.06 7.55
N LYS A 227 -9.17 8.28 8.57
CA LYS A 227 -10.22 8.60 9.56
C LYS A 227 -9.91 9.95 10.24
N LYS A 228 -10.87 10.86 10.19
CA LYS A 228 -10.73 12.16 10.85
C LYS A 228 -10.69 11.97 12.37
N PRO A 229 -9.61 12.39 13.05
CA PRO A 229 -9.49 12.23 14.50
C PRO A 229 -10.53 13.04 15.27
N ASP A 230 -10.91 12.54 16.43
CA ASP A 230 -11.84 13.22 17.32
C ASP A 230 -11.31 14.60 17.75
N GLY A 231 -12.19 15.59 17.72
CA GLY A 231 -11.83 16.97 18.04
C GLY A 231 -10.89 17.66 17.05
N TYR A 232 -10.67 17.09 15.85
CA TYR A 232 -9.89 17.74 14.79
C TYR A 232 -10.53 19.06 14.33
N ASN A 233 -9.73 20.11 14.30
CA ASN A 233 -10.12 21.42 13.78
C ASN A 233 -8.99 22.01 12.96
N LYS A 234 -9.20 22.07 11.62
CA LYS A 234 -8.21 22.56 10.66
C LYS A 234 -7.65 23.95 11.03
N LYS A 235 -8.52 24.90 11.40
CA LYS A 235 -8.08 26.27 11.75
C LYS A 235 -7.23 26.32 13.01
N LYS A 236 -7.49 25.44 13.99
CA LYS A 236 -6.65 25.35 15.20
C LYS A 236 -5.27 24.82 14.84
N ILE A 237 -5.19 23.80 13.98
CA ILE A 237 -3.92 23.24 13.52
C ILE A 237 -3.14 24.30 12.71
N GLU A 238 -3.78 24.95 11.74
CA GLU A 238 -3.14 26.01 10.94
C GLU A 238 -2.62 27.17 11.81
N ASN A 239 -3.33 27.51 12.88
CA ASN A 239 -2.87 28.54 13.79
C ASN A 239 -1.66 28.10 14.63
N SER A 240 -1.65 26.86 15.14
CA SER A 240 -0.51 26.33 15.90
C SER A 240 0.75 26.14 15.03
N LEU A 241 0.57 25.84 13.75
CA LEU A 241 1.68 25.73 12.81
C LEU A 241 2.37 27.08 12.50
N LYS A 242 1.69 28.21 12.66
CA LYS A 242 2.31 29.55 12.43
C LYS A 242 3.46 29.87 13.38
N ASP A 243 3.46 29.24 14.54
CA ASP A 243 4.51 29.43 15.56
C ASP A 243 5.70 28.48 15.35
N ILE A 244 5.57 27.51 14.44
CA ILE A 244 6.63 26.55 14.09
C ILE A 244 7.40 27.13 12.89
N LYS A 245 8.64 27.53 13.11
CA LYS A 245 9.52 27.98 12.03
C LYS A 245 9.98 26.78 11.21
N GLU A 246 9.99 26.94 9.92
CA GLU A 246 10.67 26.06 8.97
C GLU A 246 11.86 26.82 8.42
N ASP A 247 13.04 26.28 8.57
CA ASP A 247 14.27 26.87 8.04
C ASP A 247 14.77 26.01 6.88
N ASP A 248 15.20 26.66 5.80
CA ASP A 248 15.83 25.98 4.67
C ASP A 248 17.17 25.39 5.08
N ILE A 249 17.58 24.31 4.44
CA ILE A 249 18.91 23.74 4.60
C ILE A 249 19.92 24.75 3.98
N PRO A 250 20.88 25.29 4.77
CA PRO A 250 21.88 26.18 4.22
C PRO A 250 22.67 25.52 3.09
N GLU A 251 22.97 26.27 2.02
CA GLU A 251 23.65 25.73 0.83
C GLU A 251 24.99 25.08 1.15
N ASP A 252 25.72 25.66 2.08
CA ASP A 252 27.05 25.20 2.56
C ASP A 252 26.97 24.01 3.52
N LYS A 253 25.76 23.57 3.88
CA LYS A 253 25.51 22.41 4.75
C LYS A 253 24.79 21.25 4.03
N LYS A 254 24.44 21.43 2.77
CA LYS A 254 23.79 20.38 2.00
C LYS A 254 24.73 19.18 1.80
N VAL A 255 24.23 17.98 2.09
CA VAL A 255 24.93 16.73 1.83
C VAL A 255 24.13 15.87 0.89
N ASN A 256 24.77 15.03 0.09
CA ASN A 256 24.11 14.02 -0.71
C ASN A 256 23.64 12.89 0.19
N ILE A 257 22.42 12.40 -0.01
CA ILE A 257 21.78 11.38 0.84
C ILE A 257 21.35 10.21 -0.01
N ILE A 258 21.86 9.02 0.28
CA ILE A 258 21.39 7.75 -0.26
C ILE A 258 20.67 6.99 0.86
N ALA A 259 19.39 6.71 0.70
CA ALA A 259 18.64 5.85 1.60
C ALA A 259 18.32 4.51 0.90
N ILE A 260 18.68 3.40 1.53
CA ILE A 260 18.46 2.05 1.02
C ILE A 260 17.59 1.27 2.02
N MET A 261 16.39 0.92 1.61
CA MET A 261 15.56 -0.02 2.35
C MET A 261 15.85 -1.44 1.88
N MET A 262 16.41 -2.25 2.76
CA MET A 262 16.86 -3.61 2.48
C MET A 262 15.74 -4.61 2.75
N GLU A 263 15.31 -5.30 1.69
CA GLU A 263 14.24 -6.31 1.72
C GLU A 263 14.57 -7.44 2.68
N ALA A 264 13.66 -7.71 3.61
CA ALA A 264 13.71 -8.79 4.61
C ALA A 264 15.05 -8.87 5.39
N TYR A 265 15.74 -7.73 5.59
CA TYR A 265 17.05 -7.71 6.24
C TYR A 265 16.90 -7.67 7.77
N GLY A 266 17.02 -8.84 8.39
CA GLY A 266 17.05 -9.02 9.86
C GLY A 266 18.46 -9.32 10.35
N ASP A 267 18.85 -8.77 11.49
CA ASP A 267 20.11 -9.13 12.18
C ASP A 267 19.88 -10.33 13.11
N PHE A 268 20.29 -11.52 12.69
CA PHE A 268 20.21 -12.74 13.48
C PHE A 268 21.47 -12.96 14.34
N SER A 269 22.50 -12.13 14.19
CA SER A 269 23.71 -12.21 15.03
C SER A 269 23.44 -11.80 16.49
N VAL A 270 22.30 -11.17 16.74
CA VAL A 270 21.86 -10.81 18.10
C VAL A 270 21.36 -12.00 18.92
N TYR A 271 21.14 -13.16 18.29
CA TYR A 271 20.63 -14.36 18.96
C TYR A 271 21.78 -15.27 19.39
N PRO A 272 22.14 -15.32 20.67
CA PRO A 272 23.32 -16.06 21.16
C PRO A 272 23.22 -17.57 20.99
N GLN A 273 22.02 -18.12 20.81
CA GLN A 273 21.80 -19.55 20.57
C GLN A 273 22.13 -19.96 19.13
N ILE A 274 22.32 -19.03 18.19
CA ILE A 274 22.76 -19.35 16.83
C ILE A 274 24.27 -19.37 16.77
N GLU A 275 24.85 -20.53 16.49
CA GLU A 275 26.30 -20.68 16.30
C GLU A 275 26.63 -20.53 14.81
N PHE A 276 27.20 -19.36 14.45
CA PHE A 276 27.64 -19.09 13.08
C PHE A 276 28.98 -19.74 12.78
N ASP A 277 29.17 -20.17 11.54
CA ASP A 277 30.49 -20.65 11.07
C ASP A 277 31.44 -19.45 10.99
N SER A 278 32.50 -19.46 11.78
CA SER A 278 33.45 -18.36 11.87
C SER A 278 34.22 -18.08 10.57
N GLU A 279 34.33 -19.06 9.66
CA GLU A 279 34.94 -18.84 8.33
C GLU A 279 33.95 -18.27 7.31
N ASN A 280 32.64 -18.47 7.58
CA ASN A 280 31.56 -18.06 6.68
C ASN A 280 30.48 -17.20 7.38
N ASP A 281 30.86 -16.41 8.38
CA ASP A 281 29.91 -15.55 9.10
C ASP A 281 29.16 -14.63 8.13
N PRO A 282 27.82 -14.76 8.01
CA PRO A 282 27.03 -13.97 7.06
C PRO A 282 26.93 -12.50 7.45
N TYR A 283 27.20 -12.16 8.70
CA TYR A 283 27.17 -10.78 9.22
C TYR A 283 28.57 -10.13 9.32
N ALA A 284 29.65 -10.81 8.92
CA ALA A 284 31.00 -10.29 9.07
C ALA A 284 31.20 -8.90 8.42
N ALA A 285 30.70 -8.68 7.20
CA ALA A 285 30.75 -7.39 6.53
C ALA A 285 29.86 -6.36 7.25
N PHE A 286 28.63 -6.74 7.59
CA PHE A 286 27.68 -5.83 8.27
C PHE A 286 28.19 -5.42 9.67
N ASN A 287 28.83 -6.33 10.41
CA ASN A 287 29.42 -6.00 11.70
C ASN A 287 30.57 -4.99 11.56
N ARG A 288 31.44 -5.13 10.54
CA ARG A 288 32.48 -4.12 10.25
C ARG A 288 31.85 -2.75 9.91
N ILE A 289 30.74 -2.73 9.18
CA ILE A 289 30.01 -1.51 8.89
C ILE A 289 29.44 -0.89 10.18
N LYS A 290 28.84 -1.68 11.06
CA LYS A 290 28.32 -1.21 12.36
C LYS A 290 29.41 -0.53 13.21
N ASP A 291 30.64 -1.06 13.22
CA ASP A 291 31.74 -0.50 13.99
C ASP A 291 32.11 0.95 13.57
N ILE A 292 31.80 1.34 12.34
CA ILE A 292 32.14 2.67 11.77
C ILE A 292 30.93 3.55 11.51
N THR A 293 29.73 3.15 11.96
CA THR A 293 28.47 3.85 11.70
C THR A 293 27.70 4.19 12.97
N TYR A 294 26.79 5.15 12.85
CA TYR A 294 25.72 5.34 13.80
C TYR A 294 24.61 4.31 13.48
N HIS A 295 24.22 3.48 14.42
CA HIS A 295 23.35 2.34 14.17
C HIS A 295 22.39 2.05 15.33
N GLY A 296 21.25 1.42 15.02
CA GLY A 296 20.23 1.03 15.99
C GLY A 296 19.21 0.10 15.36
N ASN A 297 18.04 -0.03 15.97
CA ASN A 297 16.97 -0.85 15.42
C ASN A 297 15.76 -0.02 14.98
N LEU A 298 15.17 -0.40 13.85
CA LEU A 298 13.81 -0.03 13.49
C LEU A 298 12.84 -1.03 14.09
N LEU A 299 11.89 -0.53 14.86
CA LEU A 299 10.75 -1.29 15.33
C LEU A 299 9.62 -1.13 14.31
N THR A 300 9.61 -2.00 13.32
CA THR A 300 8.58 -2.01 12.27
C THR A 300 7.25 -2.46 12.88
N ASP A 301 6.15 -2.25 12.18
CA ASP A 301 4.84 -2.73 12.62
C ASP A 301 4.30 -3.83 11.68
N ILE A 302 5.22 -4.47 10.97
CA ILE A 302 4.97 -5.54 10.00
C ILE A 302 5.98 -6.66 10.17
N PHE A 303 5.57 -7.87 9.79
CA PHE A 303 6.40 -9.06 9.79
C PHE A 303 6.17 -9.84 8.50
N ALA A 304 7.23 -10.33 7.88
CA ALA A 304 7.21 -11.24 6.73
C ALA A 304 6.60 -10.69 5.43
N ALA A 305 5.96 -9.53 5.47
CA ALA A 305 5.33 -8.91 4.31
C ALA A 305 4.90 -7.47 4.62
N GLY A 306 4.57 -6.70 3.56
CA GLY A 306 4.09 -5.34 3.74
C GLY A 306 5.19 -4.28 3.65
N THR A 307 6.32 -4.60 3.00
CA THR A 307 7.48 -3.73 2.70
C THR A 307 7.10 -2.26 2.50
N VAL A 308 6.04 -2.04 1.71
CA VAL A 308 5.54 -0.71 1.37
C VAL A 308 5.07 0.10 2.59
N ARG A 309 4.75 -0.53 3.71
CA ARG A 309 4.35 0.18 4.93
C ARG A 309 5.56 0.84 5.57
N THR A 310 6.68 0.14 5.71
CA THR A 310 7.95 0.70 6.18
C THR A 310 8.45 1.79 5.23
N GLU A 311 8.44 1.54 3.91
CA GLU A 311 8.81 2.51 2.88
C GLU A 311 8.05 3.83 3.02
N ARG A 312 6.73 3.77 3.15
CA ARG A 312 5.88 4.96 3.23
C ARG A 312 6.00 5.68 4.57
N ARG A 313 6.13 4.95 5.68
CA ARG A 313 6.40 5.55 6.98
C ARG A 313 7.72 6.33 6.95
N PHE A 314 8.77 5.77 6.40
CA PHE A 314 10.05 6.46 6.25
C PHE A 314 9.94 7.73 5.41
N ILE A 315 9.37 7.66 4.21
CA ILE A 315 9.38 8.80 3.27
C ILE A 315 8.35 9.88 3.59
N THR A 316 7.32 9.59 4.38
CA THR A 316 6.31 10.57 4.80
C THR A 316 6.47 11.06 6.23
N GLY A 317 7.20 10.35 7.08
CA GLY A 317 7.24 10.59 8.53
C GLY A 317 5.91 10.36 9.24
N ALA A 318 4.90 9.85 8.53
CA ALA A 318 3.59 9.56 9.07
C ALA A 318 3.49 8.10 9.51
N ASP A 319 2.80 7.88 10.63
CA ASP A 319 2.46 6.56 11.09
C ASP A 319 1.26 5.98 10.32
N ALA A 320 0.24 6.80 10.08
CA ALA A 320 -0.91 6.38 9.31
C ALA A 320 -0.56 6.14 7.84
N TYR A 321 -1.25 5.19 7.25
CA TYR A 321 -1.10 4.81 5.86
C TYR A 321 -2.04 5.66 4.98
N PRO A 322 -1.59 6.79 4.41
CA PRO A 322 -2.41 7.56 3.48
C PRO A 322 -2.59 6.77 2.18
N SER A 323 -3.66 7.02 1.48
CA SER A 323 -3.98 6.33 0.22
C SER A 323 -2.99 6.62 -0.92
N LEU A 324 -2.24 7.71 -0.83
CA LEU A 324 -1.24 8.14 -1.82
C LEU A 324 -1.78 8.18 -3.27
N ARG A 325 -3.05 8.52 -3.44
CA ARG A 325 -3.73 8.64 -4.74
C ARG A 325 -3.70 10.07 -5.31
N LYS A 326 -3.04 10.97 -4.61
CA LYS A 326 -2.85 12.39 -4.96
C LYS A 326 -1.50 12.82 -4.44
N ASN A 327 -1.03 13.97 -4.94
CA ASN A 327 0.17 14.59 -4.39
C ASN A 327 0.02 14.73 -2.87
N THR A 328 0.92 14.09 -2.14
CA THR A 328 0.90 13.95 -0.68
C THR A 328 2.19 14.52 -0.11
N TYR A 329 2.14 15.02 1.11
CA TYR A 329 3.31 15.42 1.86
C TYR A 329 4.32 14.27 1.98
N SER A 330 5.60 14.57 1.74
CA SER A 330 6.70 13.61 1.85
C SER A 330 8.03 14.33 2.01
N TYR A 331 9.05 13.63 2.49
CA TYR A 331 10.42 14.15 2.48
C TYR A 331 11.00 14.27 1.06
N ALA A 332 10.53 13.47 0.09
CA ALA A 332 10.90 13.65 -1.30
C ALA A 332 10.54 15.05 -1.81
N ARG A 333 9.33 15.53 -1.52
CA ARG A 333 8.92 16.90 -1.85
C ARG A 333 9.70 17.95 -1.08
N TYR A 334 9.93 17.72 0.21
CA TYR A 334 10.75 18.62 1.00
C TYR A 334 12.14 18.79 0.38
N PHE A 335 12.85 17.71 0.05
CA PHE A 335 14.16 17.79 -0.59
C PHE A 335 14.10 18.45 -1.98
N THR A 336 13.03 18.21 -2.77
CA THR A 336 12.81 18.94 -4.03
C THR A 336 12.70 20.45 -3.80
N ASP A 337 11.95 20.86 -2.79
CA ASP A 337 11.79 22.28 -2.41
C ASP A 337 13.10 22.88 -1.90
N GLN A 338 14.00 22.06 -1.34
CA GLN A 338 15.37 22.44 -0.96
C GLN A 338 16.37 22.39 -2.14
N GLY A 339 15.93 22.10 -3.36
CA GLY A 339 16.75 22.11 -4.57
C GLY A 339 17.55 20.83 -4.84
N TYR A 340 17.20 19.72 -4.20
CA TYR A 340 17.81 18.41 -4.48
C TYR A 340 17.27 17.78 -5.77
N CYS A 341 18.12 17.01 -6.44
CA CYS A 341 17.69 15.98 -7.39
C CYS A 341 17.14 14.80 -6.58
N VAL A 342 15.86 14.49 -6.74
CA VAL A 342 15.17 13.48 -5.92
C VAL A 342 14.78 12.29 -6.80
N GLU A 343 15.46 11.18 -6.60
CA GLU A 343 15.28 9.96 -7.39
C GLU A 343 15.13 8.72 -6.51
N GLY A 344 14.77 7.60 -7.11
CA GLY A 344 14.72 6.32 -6.42
C GLY A 344 14.75 5.14 -7.37
N SER A 345 14.92 3.95 -6.81
CA SER A 345 14.99 2.71 -7.57
C SER A 345 14.38 1.53 -6.82
N HIS A 346 13.76 0.62 -7.59
CA HIS A 346 13.38 -0.70 -7.11
C HIS A 346 13.54 -1.71 -8.26
N PRO A 347 14.44 -2.68 -8.17
CA PRO A 347 14.75 -3.56 -9.29
C PRO A 347 13.64 -4.54 -9.67
N CYS A 348 12.51 -4.52 -8.96
CA CYS A 348 11.32 -5.29 -9.27
C CYS A 348 10.29 -4.47 -10.08
N TYR A 349 9.11 -5.04 -10.33
CA TYR A 349 8.09 -4.50 -11.22
C TYR A 349 7.45 -3.20 -10.72
N SER A 350 7.29 -2.25 -11.61
CA SER A 350 6.72 -0.91 -11.34
C SER A 350 5.29 -0.95 -10.81
N TRP A 351 4.50 -1.96 -11.19
CA TRP A 351 3.13 -2.17 -10.74
C TRP A 351 3.03 -2.72 -9.31
N PHE A 352 4.11 -3.29 -8.79
CA PHE A 352 4.11 -3.88 -7.45
C PHE A 352 3.87 -2.78 -6.40
N TYR A 353 2.80 -2.92 -5.60
CA TYR A 353 2.28 -1.89 -4.69
C TYR A 353 1.94 -0.55 -5.37
N ASN A 354 1.70 -0.55 -6.68
CA ASN A 354 1.42 0.67 -7.45
C ASN A 354 2.51 1.75 -7.33
N ARG A 355 3.78 1.33 -7.13
CA ARG A 355 4.90 2.25 -6.88
C ARG A 355 5.08 3.30 -7.96
N ILE A 356 4.85 2.97 -9.22
CA ILE A 356 4.98 3.92 -10.33
C ILE A 356 4.09 5.17 -10.14
N ASN A 357 2.86 5.02 -9.64
CA ASN A 357 1.96 6.14 -9.39
C ASN A 357 2.18 6.76 -8.01
N VAL A 358 2.48 5.93 -7.01
CA VAL A 358 2.70 6.38 -5.64
C VAL A 358 3.94 7.27 -5.54
N ASN A 359 5.05 6.89 -6.18
CA ASN A 359 6.29 7.65 -6.13
C ASN A 359 6.19 8.99 -6.89
N ASP A 360 5.41 9.05 -8.00
CA ASP A 360 5.03 10.32 -8.63
C ASP A 360 4.25 11.23 -7.65
N HIS A 361 3.28 10.67 -6.92
CA HIS A 361 2.51 11.41 -5.92
C HIS A 361 3.33 11.81 -4.69
N LEU A 362 4.35 11.07 -4.35
CA LEU A 362 5.32 11.41 -3.30
C LEU A 362 6.32 12.49 -3.74
N GLY A 363 6.48 12.73 -5.05
CA GLY A 363 7.29 13.80 -5.60
C GLY A 363 8.68 13.40 -6.05
N PHE A 364 8.93 12.12 -6.29
CA PHE A 364 10.16 11.70 -6.96
C PHE A 364 10.17 12.22 -8.41
N SER A 365 11.27 12.81 -8.83
CA SER A 365 11.47 13.29 -10.20
C SER A 365 11.67 12.13 -11.19
N LYS A 366 12.26 11.03 -10.71
CA LYS A 366 12.52 9.80 -11.42
C LYS A 366 12.49 8.62 -10.45
N TYR A 367 11.94 7.49 -10.89
CA TYR A 367 12.00 6.24 -10.14
C TYR A 367 12.20 5.07 -11.10
N ASP A 368 13.33 4.37 -11.00
CA ASP A 368 13.69 3.28 -11.88
C ASP A 368 13.19 1.92 -11.34
N PHE A 369 12.74 1.09 -12.28
CA PHE A 369 12.17 -0.23 -12.02
C PHE A 369 12.78 -1.30 -12.94
N TYR A 370 12.34 -2.55 -12.77
CA TYR A 370 12.68 -3.66 -13.64
C TYR A 370 12.50 -3.26 -15.12
N GLU A 371 11.32 -2.76 -15.49
CA GLU A 371 10.96 -2.47 -16.89
C GLU A 371 11.73 -1.27 -17.47
N SER A 372 12.10 -0.29 -16.65
CA SER A 372 12.76 0.93 -17.14
C SER A 372 14.29 0.83 -17.19
N ARG A 373 14.91 -0.03 -16.35
CA ARG A 373 16.37 -0.08 -16.23
C ARG A 373 16.90 -1.49 -15.96
N TYR A 374 16.41 -2.17 -14.92
CA TYR A 374 17.11 -3.30 -14.34
C TYR A 374 16.98 -4.61 -15.12
N SER A 375 15.93 -4.80 -15.93
CA SER A 375 15.79 -5.98 -16.79
C SER A 375 16.92 -6.12 -17.81
N GLU A 376 17.40 -5.00 -18.37
CA GLU A 376 18.52 -5.00 -19.31
C GLU A 376 19.85 -5.30 -18.58
N LEU A 377 20.07 -4.67 -17.44
CA LEU A 377 21.29 -4.81 -16.64
C LEU A 377 21.45 -6.22 -16.03
N ALA A 378 20.34 -6.87 -15.67
CA ALA A 378 20.31 -8.20 -15.08
C ALA A 378 19.94 -9.32 -16.09
N ASN A 379 20.05 -9.08 -17.39
CA ASN A 379 19.77 -10.06 -18.45
C ASN A 379 18.38 -10.72 -18.38
N GLY A 380 17.37 -9.96 -17.95
CA GLY A 380 15.98 -10.41 -17.85
C GLY A 380 15.60 -10.99 -16.49
N GLU A 381 16.53 -11.07 -15.56
CA GLU A 381 16.26 -11.44 -14.16
C GLU A 381 15.96 -10.19 -13.33
N ILE A 382 15.41 -10.36 -12.13
CA ILE A 382 15.31 -9.28 -11.15
C ILE A 382 16.71 -9.01 -10.59
N ALA A 383 17.16 -7.77 -10.66
CA ALA A 383 18.52 -7.43 -10.28
C ALA A 383 18.74 -7.59 -8.75
N GLY A 384 19.87 -8.18 -8.41
CA GLY A 384 20.38 -8.24 -7.04
C GLY A 384 21.10 -6.94 -6.65
N ASP A 385 21.55 -6.90 -5.40
CA ASP A 385 22.23 -5.73 -4.82
C ASP A 385 23.56 -5.42 -5.51
N ASN A 386 24.23 -6.45 -6.05
CA ASN A 386 25.44 -6.33 -6.86
C ASN A 386 25.24 -5.58 -8.19
N VAL A 387 24.00 -5.40 -8.63
CA VAL A 387 23.63 -4.57 -9.81
C VAL A 387 23.02 -3.25 -9.34
N LEU A 388 22.17 -3.27 -8.33
CA LEU A 388 21.50 -2.08 -7.82
C LEU A 388 22.48 -1.05 -7.24
N PHE A 389 23.37 -1.44 -6.33
CA PHE A 389 24.22 -0.48 -5.61
C PHE A 389 25.22 0.25 -6.52
N PRO A 390 25.91 -0.40 -7.48
CA PRO A 390 26.75 0.33 -8.45
C PRO A 390 25.94 1.34 -9.29
N GLU A 391 24.69 1.03 -9.62
CA GLU A 391 23.86 1.98 -10.38
C GLU A 391 23.38 3.16 -9.51
N LEU A 392 23.16 2.98 -8.20
CA LEU A 392 22.89 4.08 -7.26
C LEU A 392 24.12 4.99 -7.13
N TYR A 393 25.32 4.43 -7.00
CA TYR A 393 26.55 5.20 -6.98
C TYR A 393 26.76 6.02 -8.26
N LYS A 394 26.48 5.45 -9.41
CA LYS A 394 26.54 6.14 -10.69
C LYS A 394 25.54 7.31 -10.79
N ASP A 395 24.30 7.14 -10.28
CA ASP A 395 23.29 8.21 -10.27
C ASP A 395 23.73 9.34 -9.30
N LEU A 396 24.26 8.99 -8.14
CA LEU A 396 24.89 9.95 -7.22
C LEU A 396 25.98 10.77 -7.94
N LYS A 397 26.93 10.11 -8.61
CA LYS A 397 28.01 10.79 -9.33
C LYS A 397 27.51 11.72 -10.41
N ASN A 398 26.49 11.31 -11.18
CA ASN A 398 25.89 12.17 -12.20
C ASN A 398 25.32 13.46 -11.58
N SER A 399 24.64 13.37 -10.42
CA SER A 399 24.10 14.53 -9.75
C SER A 399 25.21 15.46 -9.19
N ILE A 400 26.27 14.87 -8.66
CA ILE A 400 27.48 15.59 -8.21
C ILE A 400 28.13 16.33 -9.38
N ASP A 401 28.32 15.67 -10.52
CA ASP A 401 28.92 16.26 -11.72
C ASP A 401 28.08 17.43 -12.28
N ASP A 402 26.76 17.37 -12.09
CA ASP A 402 25.82 18.45 -12.43
C ASP A 402 25.78 19.57 -11.37
N GLY A 403 26.46 19.41 -10.24
CA GLY A 403 26.49 20.36 -9.12
C GLY A 403 25.17 20.47 -8.36
N ILE A 404 24.33 19.41 -8.37
CA ILE A 404 23.02 19.37 -7.74
C ILE A 404 23.09 18.42 -6.53
N PRO A 405 22.67 18.82 -5.32
CA PRO A 405 22.61 17.90 -4.19
C PRO A 405 21.60 16.78 -4.46
N TYR A 406 21.92 15.57 -4.00
CA TYR A 406 21.19 14.35 -4.34
C TYR A 406 20.47 13.76 -3.14
N PHE A 407 19.20 13.37 -3.33
CA PHE A 407 18.45 12.52 -2.41
C PHE A 407 17.90 11.30 -3.15
N ASN A 408 18.23 10.12 -2.65
CA ASN A 408 17.74 8.86 -3.21
C ASN A 408 17.04 8.04 -2.13
N LEU A 409 15.92 7.39 -2.49
CA LEU A 409 15.36 6.27 -1.74
C LEU A 409 15.19 5.07 -2.65
N SER A 410 15.96 4.04 -2.39
CA SER A 410 15.91 2.78 -3.13
C SER A 410 15.51 1.62 -2.25
N VAL A 411 14.81 0.66 -2.85
CA VAL A 411 14.32 -0.55 -2.17
C VAL A 411 14.94 -1.75 -2.86
N THR A 412 15.62 -2.63 -2.11
CA THR A 412 16.20 -3.86 -2.67
C THR A 412 15.13 -4.93 -2.92
N TYR A 413 15.50 -6.03 -3.55
CA TYR A 413 14.62 -7.20 -3.76
C TYR A 413 15.33 -8.53 -3.50
N GLN A 414 16.64 -8.55 -3.42
CA GLN A 414 17.47 -9.76 -3.40
C GLN A 414 17.05 -10.79 -2.33
N ASN A 415 16.69 -10.33 -1.15
CA ASN A 415 16.34 -11.21 -0.03
C ASN A 415 14.85 -11.57 0.04
N HIS A 416 14.07 -11.31 -1.01
CA HIS A 416 12.64 -11.59 -1.01
C HIS A 416 12.38 -13.11 -1.03
N GLY A 417 11.58 -13.59 -0.06
CA GLY A 417 11.14 -14.99 0.01
C GLY A 417 10.21 -15.42 -1.16
N PRO A 418 9.80 -16.68 -1.22
CA PRO A 418 10.07 -17.76 -0.27
C PRO A 418 11.47 -18.36 -0.43
N TYR A 419 12.01 -18.90 0.67
CA TYR A 419 13.32 -19.58 0.66
C TYR A 419 13.13 -21.09 0.49
N SER A 420 14.02 -21.71 -0.33
CA SER A 420 13.94 -23.13 -0.67
C SER A 420 14.24 -24.03 0.52
N THR A 421 13.55 -25.16 0.62
CA THR A 421 13.89 -26.27 1.50
C THR A 421 15.05 -27.12 0.95
N GLU A 422 15.42 -26.94 -0.31
CA GLU A 422 16.59 -27.58 -0.91
C GLU A 422 17.84 -26.73 -0.64
N GLN A 423 18.97 -27.37 -0.43
CA GLN A 423 20.27 -26.71 -0.33
C GLN A 423 20.63 -26.10 -1.71
N LEU A 424 20.68 -24.77 -1.79
CA LEU A 424 21.00 -24.04 -3.02
C LEU A 424 22.50 -23.72 -3.15
N TYR A 425 23.22 -23.70 -2.01
CA TYR A 425 24.64 -23.33 -1.94
C TYR A 425 25.43 -24.40 -1.18
N ASP A 426 26.68 -24.62 -1.57
CA ASP A 426 27.58 -25.55 -0.87
C ASP A 426 28.08 -25.02 0.49
N THR A 427 27.96 -23.68 0.69
CA THR A 427 28.39 -23.00 1.92
C THR A 427 27.30 -23.10 2.98
N SER A 428 27.69 -23.48 4.20
CA SER A 428 26.85 -23.37 5.39
C SER A 428 27.30 -22.20 6.23
N TYR A 429 26.35 -21.44 6.73
CA TYR A 429 26.57 -20.22 7.54
C TYR A 429 26.35 -20.45 9.02
N VAL A 430 25.60 -21.50 9.37
CA VAL A 430 25.27 -21.87 10.75
C VAL A 430 25.73 -23.29 11.01
N ILE A 431 26.30 -23.53 12.18
CA ILE A 431 26.66 -24.88 12.62
C ILE A 431 25.38 -25.66 12.90
N LYS A 432 25.17 -26.77 12.16
CA LYS A 432 23.95 -27.57 12.28
C LYS A 432 23.93 -28.30 13.62
N GLN A 433 22.89 -28.07 14.42
CA GLN A 433 22.66 -28.77 15.67
C GLN A 433 21.86 -30.09 15.45
N GLU A 434 21.83 -30.99 16.43
CA GLU A 434 21.21 -32.32 16.29
C GLU A 434 19.67 -32.24 16.09
N ASP A 435 19.02 -31.20 16.61
CA ASP A 435 17.60 -30.98 16.56
C ASP A 435 17.15 -30.15 15.31
N TYR A 436 18.11 -29.67 14.49
CA TYR A 436 17.79 -28.95 13.27
C TYR A 436 17.35 -29.90 12.16
N THR A 437 16.13 -29.74 11.66
CA THR A 437 15.69 -30.52 10.50
C THR A 437 16.39 -30.01 9.21
N ASP A 438 16.43 -30.83 8.18
CA ASP A 438 17.10 -30.48 6.93
C ASP A 438 16.38 -29.30 6.23
N ASP A 439 15.05 -29.28 6.25
CA ASP A 439 14.24 -28.26 5.57
C ASP A 439 14.43 -26.88 6.20
N GLU A 440 14.27 -26.74 7.52
CA GLU A 440 14.45 -25.49 8.24
C GLU A 440 15.90 -24.99 8.18
N TYR A 441 16.86 -25.93 8.30
CA TYR A 441 18.29 -25.62 8.17
C TYR A 441 18.62 -25.06 6.78
N ASN A 442 18.10 -25.66 5.73
CA ASN A 442 18.31 -25.17 4.35
C ASN A 442 17.64 -23.82 4.11
N ILE A 443 16.40 -23.62 4.59
CA ILE A 443 15.71 -22.32 4.53
C ILE A 443 16.57 -21.23 5.17
N LEU A 444 17.10 -21.48 6.38
CA LEU A 444 17.93 -20.52 7.10
C LEU A 444 19.22 -20.20 6.33
N ASN A 445 19.94 -21.21 5.85
CA ASN A 445 21.20 -20.97 5.12
C ASN A 445 20.96 -20.27 3.77
N ASN A 446 19.89 -20.61 3.04
CA ASN A 446 19.53 -19.93 1.81
C ASN A 446 19.20 -18.44 2.04
N TYR A 447 18.49 -18.11 3.12
CA TYR A 447 18.26 -16.74 3.55
C TYR A 447 19.58 -16.02 3.90
N LEU A 448 20.42 -16.64 4.74
CA LEU A 448 21.68 -16.04 5.19
C LEU A 448 22.69 -15.82 4.06
N SER A 449 22.61 -16.61 2.97
CA SER A 449 23.39 -16.35 1.76
C SER A 449 23.06 -15.00 1.14
N GLY A 450 21.79 -14.64 1.09
CA GLY A 450 21.35 -13.31 0.62
C GLY A 450 21.81 -12.20 1.56
N ILE A 451 21.67 -12.38 2.87
CA ILE A 451 22.11 -11.42 3.90
C ILE A 451 23.60 -11.11 3.78
N LYS A 452 24.44 -12.18 3.65
CA LYS A 452 25.88 -12.03 3.45
C LYS A 452 26.20 -11.20 2.21
N ASN A 453 25.56 -11.50 1.09
CA ASN A 453 25.78 -10.78 -0.16
C ASN A 453 25.38 -9.30 -0.05
N THR A 454 24.20 -9.00 0.53
CA THR A 454 23.77 -7.61 0.78
C THR A 454 24.79 -6.86 1.65
N GLY A 455 25.30 -7.48 2.72
CA GLY A 455 26.31 -6.88 3.59
C GLY A 455 27.63 -6.57 2.85
N GLU A 456 28.10 -7.49 2.01
CA GLU A 456 29.32 -7.32 1.20
C GLU A 456 29.15 -6.23 0.12
N GLU A 457 28.01 -6.17 -0.54
CA GLU A 457 27.75 -5.10 -1.54
C GLU A 457 27.57 -3.73 -0.87
N LEU A 458 26.98 -3.68 0.34
CA LEU A 458 26.85 -2.45 1.11
C LEU A 458 28.22 -1.93 1.56
N GLU A 459 29.13 -2.82 1.98
CA GLU A 459 30.51 -2.47 2.33
C GLU A 459 31.25 -1.83 1.14
N LYS A 460 31.12 -2.41 -0.06
CA LYS A 460 31.69 -1.85 -1.29
C LYS A 460 31.14 -0.48 -1.63
N LEU A 461 29.82 -0.30 -1.49
CA LEU A 461 29.19 1.01 -1.72
C LEU A 461 29.71 2.07 -0.73
N ILE A 462 29.93 1.69 0.54
CA ILE A 462 30.53 2.57 1.55
C ILE A 462 31.96 2.96 1.15
N GLU A 463 32.77 2.01 0.68
CA GLU A 463 34.14 2.28 0.20
C GLU A 463 34.13 3.25 -1.00
N GLU A 464 33.18 3.10 -1.93
CA GLU A 464 33.01 4.02 -3.06
C GLU A 464 32.60 5.43 -2.60
N ILE A 465 31.65 5.53 -1.66
CA ILE A 465 31.21 6.82 -1.08
C ILE A 465 32.34 7.50 -0.31
N GLU A 466 33.15 6.75 0.44
CA GLU A 466 34.30 7.30 1.17
C GLU A 466 35.32 7.93 0.23
N SER A 467 35.44 7.44 -0.99
CA SER A 467 36.37 7.97 -2.00
C SER A 467 35.96 9.31 -2.61
N LEU A 468 34.73 9.81 -2.29
CA LEU A 468 34.23 11.08 -2.82
C LEU A 468 34.73 12.28 -2.02
N ASP A 469 35.08 13.36 -2.72
CA ASP A 469 35.41 14.66 -2.12
C ASP A 469 34.16 15.43 -1.68
N GLU A 470 32.98 15.11 -2.24
CA GLU A 470 31.71 15.72 -1.91
C GLU A 470 31.04 15.06 -0.69
N PRO A 471 30.35 15.87 0.14
CA PRO A 471 29.71 15.38 1.35
C PRO A 471 28.58 14.40 1.01
N CYS A 472 28.67 13.18 1.56
CA CYS A 472 27.71 12.14 1.29
C CYS A 472 27.37 11.35 2.56
N VAL A 473 26.08 11.04 2.74
CA VAL A 473 25.54 10.21 3.82
C VAL A 473 24.74 9.05 3.24
N LEU A 474 24.97 7.86 3.76
CA LEU A 474 24.22 6.66 3.45
C LEU A 474 23.39 6.25 4.66
N VAL A 475 22.10 5.96 4.43
CA VAL A 475 21.19 5.37 5.42
C VAL A 475 20.73 4.03 4.87
N ALA A 476 21.02 2.94 5.57
CA ALA A 476 20.51 1.61 5.18
C ALA A 476 19.71 0.99 6.33
N PHE A 477 18.58 0.37 6.03
CA PHE A 477 17.69 -0.20 7.04
C PHE A 477 16.86 -1.36 6.50
N GLY A 478 16.55 -2.35 7.36
CA GLY A 478 15.67 -3.46 7.03
C GLY A 478 14.20 -3.04 7.07
N ASP A 479 13.39 -3.56 6.17
CA ASP A 479 11.95 -3.24 6.10
C ASP A 479 11.09 -4.09 7.05
N HIS A 480 11.40 -5.36 7.21
CA HIS A 480 10.77 -6.32 8.14
C HIS A 480 11.63 -7.56 8.34
N LYS A 481 11.30 -8.37 9.34
CA LYS A 481 11.87 -9.72 9.52
C LYS A 481 11.38 -10.66 8.40
N PRO A 482 12.18 -11.64 7.99
CA PRO A 482 11.80 -12.62 6.98
C PRO A 482 10.78 -13.64 7.51
N TRP A 483 9.94 -14.18 6.62
CA TRP A 483 9.19 -15.38 6.90
C TRP A 483 10.05 -16.61 6.59
N LEU A 484 10.42 -17.36 7.63
CA LEU A 484 11.30 -18.52 7.53
C LEU A 484 10.54 -19.80 7.89
N GLY A 485 10.18 -20.57 6.85
CA GLY A 485 9.44 -21.82 6.98
C GLY A 485 7.94 -21.66 7.23
N GLU A 486 7.18 -22.74 7.04
CA GLU A 486 5.73 -22.73 7.28
C GLU A 486 5.44 -22.52 8.78
N GLY A 487 4.60 -21.55 9.10
CA GLY A 487 4.29 -21.19 10.49
C GLY A 487 5.48 -20.61 11.27
N ASN A 488 6.50 -20.10 10.60
CA ASN A 488 7.74 -19.59 11.22
C ASN A 488 8.58 -20.71 11.87
N SER A 489 8.57 -21.92 11.30
CA SER A 489 9.20 -23.11 11.87
C SER A 489 10.69 -22.94 12.14
N VAL A 490 11.41 -22.11 11.38
CA VAL A 490 12.83 -21.82 11.63
C VAL A 490 13.02 -21.03 12.93
N TYR A 491 12.14 -20.06 13.25
CA TYR A 491 12.21 -19.34 14.53
C TYR A 491 11.94 -20.28 15.70
N GLU A 492 10.99 -21.21 15.55
CA GLU A 492 10.71 -22.25 16.54
C GLU A 492 11.93 -23.17 16.72
N MET A 493 12.54 -23.66 15.62
CA MET A 493 13.78 -24.47 15.63
C MET A 493 14.92 -23.72 16.34
N LEU A 494 15.05 -22.43 16.14
CA LEU A 494 16.07 -21.59 16.78
C LEU A 494 15.74 -21.19 18.23
N GLY A 495 14.54 -21.53 18.73
CA GLY A 495 14.10 -21.16 20.07
C GLY A 495 13.89 -19.64 20.24
N ILE A 496 13.53 -18.94 19.16
CA ILE A 496 13.26 -17.49 19.16
C ILE A 496 11.78 -17.28 19.47
N ASP A 497 11.48 -16.66 20.61
CA ASP A 497 10.12 -16.30 21.00
C ASP A 497 9.62 -15.10 20.16
N LEU A 498 8.45 -15.24 19.56
CA LEU A 498 7.78 -14.20 18.75
C LEU A 498 6.51 -13.64 19.44
N ASP A 499 6.35 -13.82 20.75
CA ASP A 499 5.21 -13.27 21.50
C ASP A 499 5.34 -11.75 21.68
N VAL A 500 4.64 -11.00 20.83
CA VAL A 500 4.66 -9.54 20.82
C VAL A 500 4.08 -8.87 22.09
N SER A 501 3.51 -9.64 23.01
CA SER A 501 3.05 -9.14 24.31
C SER A 501 4.21 -8.91 25.30
N THR A 502 5.39 -9.44 24.99
CA THR A 502 6.61 -9.24 25.77
C THR A 502 7.55 -8.29 25.02
N LEU A 503 8.42 -7.58 25.74
CA LEU A 503 9.42 -6.70 25.11
C LEU A 503 10.36 -7.50 24.21
N GLU A 504 10.85 -8.65 24.68
CA GLU A 504 11.73 -9.52 23.91
C GLU A 504 11.05 -10.03 22.64
N GLY A 505 9.85 -10.60 22.75
CA GLY A 505 9.10 -11.08 21.59
C GLY A 505 8.71 -9.99 20.62
N PHE A 506 8.40 -8.76 21.12
CA PHE A 506 8.14 -7.61 20.28
C PHE A 506 9.38 -7.23 19.42
N TYR A 507 10.57 -7.21 20.03
CA TYR A 507 11.83 -6.99 19.31
C TYR A 507 12.15 -8.14 18.34
N ASN A 508 11.98 -9.37 18.77
CA ASN A 508 12.20 -10.55 17.92
C ASN A 508 11.30 -10.53 16.68
N TYR A 509 10.10 -9.99 16.80
CA TYR A 509 9.12 -9.94 15.73
C TYR A 509 9.33 -8.72 14.81
N TYR A 510 9.61 -7.52 15.37
CA TYR A 510 9.59 -6.28 14.62
C TYR A 510 10.94 -5.60 14.41
N ALA A 511 11.99 -5.93 15.18
CA ALA A 511 13.25 -5.22 15.09
C ALA A 511 14.05 -5.60 13.84
N THR A 512 14.40 -4.59 13.04
CA THR A 512 15.35 -4.69 11.93
C THR A 512 16.47 -3.66 12.13
N PRO A 513 17.69 -3.90 11.66
CA PRO A 513 18.78 -2.96 11.87
C PRO A 513 18.65 -1.72 10.97
N TYR A 514 19.15 -0.58 11.45
CA TYR A 514 19.50 0.56 10.60
C TYR A 514 20.93 1.02 10.86
N ILE A 515 21.56 1.60 9.86
CA ILE A 515 22.86 2.26 9.93
C ILE A 515 22.80 3.63 9.26
N MET A 516 23.63 4.57 9.72
CA MET A 516 23.91 5.84 9.07
C MET A 516 25.42 6.02 8.98
N TYR A 517 25.92 6.08 7.76
CA TYR A 517 27.31 6.30 7.43
C TYR A 517 27.51 7.70 6.84
N ALA A 518 28.58 8.37 7.17
CA ALA A 518 28.99 9.63 6.54
C ALA A 518 30.45 9.52 6.09
N ASN A 519 30.76 10.01 4.88
CA ASN A 519 32.16 10.15 4.45
C ASN A 519 32.86 11.33 5.17
N ASP A 520 34.17 11.42 5.02
CA ASP A 520 34.96 12.45 5.71
C ASP A 520 34.50 13.88 5.38
N ALA A 521 34.08 14.15 4.14
CA ALA A 521 33.56 15.46 3.74
C ALA A 521 32.24 15.80 4.47
N ALA A 522 31.33 14.85 4.62
CA ALA A 522 30.08 15.04 5.36
C ALA A 522 30.32 15.21 6.86
N LYS A 523 31.24 14.44 7.46
CA LYS A 523 31.66 14.60 8.86
C LYS A 523 32.24 16.01 9.14
N GLN A 524 32.99 16.57 8.20
CA GLN A 524 33.52 17.92 8.32
C GLN A 524 32.43 19.00 8.29
N ILE A 525 31.44 18.88 7.41
CA ILE A 525 30.36 19.86 7.27
C ILE A 525 29.39 19.82 8.44
N THR A 526 29.04 18.61 8.88
CA THR A 526 28.09 18.40 9.98
C THR A 526 28.71 18.57 11.36
N GLY A 527 30.01 18.35 11.48
CA GLY A 527 30.72 18.30 12.77
C GLY A 527 30.40 17.03 13.57
N ASN A 528 29.76 16.02 12.95
CA ASN A 528 29.36 14.77 13.57
C ASN A 528 30.13 13.59 12.95
N GLN A 529 30.53 12.63 13.77
CA GLN A 529 31.29 11.46 13.32
C GLN A 529 30.43 10.32 12.78
N PHE A 530 29.13 10.35 12.99
CA PHE A 530 28.19 9.28 12.59
C PHE A 530 28.62 7.90 13.11
N VAL A 531 29.04 7.83 14.36
CA VAL A 531 29.46 6.57 15.03
C VAL A 531 28.78 6.48 16.39
N GLY A 532 28.30 5.31 16.75
CA GLY A 532 27.72 4.99 18.06
C GLY A 532 26.35 4.32 17.96
N GLU A 533 25.78 4.02 19.12
CA GLU A 533 24.45 3.44 19.23
C GLU A 533 23.38 4.53 19.16
N GLY A 534 22.39 4.32 18.29
CA GLY A 534 21.22 5.14 18.13
C GLY A 534 20.02 4.61 18.90
N THR A 535 18.92 5.33 18.80
CA THR A 535 17.66 4.98 19.46
C THR A 535 16.92 3.91 18.67
N ASP A 536 16.26 2.97 19.36
CA ASP A 536 15.33 2.03 18.73
C ASP A 536 14.00 2.73 18.47
N ILE A 537 13.63 2.89 17.20
CA ILE A 537 12.54 3.76 16.75
C ILE A 537 11.69 3.15 15.64
N ALA A 538 10.47 3.64 15.50
CA ALA A 538 9.63 3.29 14.36
C ALA A 538 10.14 3.91 13.03
N PRO A 539 9.84 3.31 11.87
CA PRO A 539 10.34 3.78 10.57
C PRO A 539 9.99 5.23 10.24
N ASN A 540 8.86 5.74 10.72
CA ASN A 540 8.45 7.14 10.52
C ASN A 540 9.32 8.15 11.28
N TYR A 541 10.18 7.71 12.20
CA TYR A 541 11.11 8.56 12.94
C TYR A 541 12.56 8.48 12.43
N LEU A 542 12.88 7.56 11.51
CA LEU A 542 14.25 7.40 11.03
C LEU A 542 14.77 8.65 10.31
N MET A 543 13.91 9.35 9.56
CA MET A 543 14.30 10.62 8.95
C MET A 543 14.54 11.72 10.00
N ASN A 544 13.83 11.70 11.13
CA ASN A 544 14.08 12.60 12.25
C ASN A 544 15.48 12.36 12.83
N GLU A 545 15.85 11.10 13.01
CA GLU A 545 17.18 10.70 13.49
C GLU A 545 18.28 11.16 12.54
N LEU A 546 18.09 10.94 11.24
CA LEU A 546 19.02 11.42 10.22
C LEU A 546 19.21 12.95 10.27
N PHE A 547 18.11 13.71 10.39
CA PHE A 547 18.18 15.17 10.47
C PHE A 547 18.89 15.66 11.73
N GLU A 548 18.73 14.95 12.85
CA GLU A 548 19.46 15.23 14.09
C GLU A 548 20.97 15.01 13.89
N GLN A 549 21.37 13.88 13.27
CA GLN A 549 22.77 13.60 12.96
C GLN A 549 23.38 14.65 11.99
N LEU A 550 22.59 15.14 11.03
CA LEU A 550 22.99 16.17 10.07
C LEU A 550 22.98 17.59 10.65
N GLY A 551 22.35 17.82 11.80
CA GLY A 551 22.12 19.14 12.37
C GLY A 551 21.12 19.98 11.57
N TYR A 552 20.15 19.34 10.91
CA TYR A 552 19.09 20.00 10.16
C TYR A 552 17.85 20.22 11.04
N GLU A 553 17.23 21.39 10.90
CA GLU A 553 15.99 21.73 11.65
C GLU A 553 14.75 20.97 11.17
N GLY A 554 14.69 20.68 9.89
CA GLY A 554 13.61 19.93 9.27
C GLY A 554 12.28 20.69 9.13
N PRO A 555 11.30 20.08 8.41
CA PRO A 555 9.98 20.66 8.19
C PRO A 555 9.11 20.62 9.46
N ALA A 556 8.05 21.42 9.47
CA ALA A 556 7.15 21.55 10.63
C ALA A 556 6.59 20.21 11.14
N PHE A 557 6.26 19.29 10.24
CA PHE A 557 5.75 17.97 10.64
C PHE A 557 6.80 17.15 11.38
N MET A 558 8.07 17.21 10.97
CA MET A 558 9.18 16.57 11.65
C MET A 558 9.37 17.11 13.08
N LYS A 559 9.24 18.42 13.29
CA LYS A 559 9.32 19.03 14.62
C LYS A 559 8.20 18.52 15.55
N ILE A 560 7.03 18.22 14.99
CA ILE A 560 5.92 17.62 15.74
C ILE A 560 6.22 16.15 16.08
N THR A 561 6.70 15.36 15.10
CA THR A 561 7.05 13.96 15.35
C THR A 561 8.21 13.81 16.33
N ASN A 562 9.16 14.76 16.38
CA ASN A 562 10.22 14.80 17.40
C ASN A 562 9.65 14.79 18.82
N SER A 563 8.60 15.58 19.09
CA SER A 563 8.00 15.63 20.42
C SER A 563 7.25 14.33 20.80
N VAL A 564 6.87 13.52 19.84
CA VAL A 564 6.22 12.21 20.07
C VAL A 564 7.26 11.14 20.37
N ARG A 565 8.32 11.07 19.55
CA ARG A 565 9.36 10.03 19.67
C ARG A 565 10.17 10.12 20.97
N GLU A 566 10.12 11.26 21.69
CA GLU A 566 10.77 11.39 22.99
C GLU A 566 10.28 10.36 24.02
N THR A 567 9.02 9.96 23.93
CA THR A 567 8.40 9.00 24.88
C THR A 567 7.76 7.80 24.20
N ILE A 568 7.23 7.97 22.97
CA ILE A 568 6.59 6.90 22.20
C ILE A 568 7.49 6.59 21.00
N THR A 569 8.38 5.62 21.17
CA THR A 569 9.39 5.31 20.16
C THR A 569 8.89 4.40 19.05
N ALA A 570 7.88 3.57 19.32
CA ALA A 570 7.26 2.70 18.31
C ALA A 570 5.83 2.29 18.70
N HIS A 571 5.07 1.78 17.74
CA HIS A 571 3.82 1.09 18.01
C HIS A 571 3.45 0.14 16.88
N SER A 572 2.63 -0.87 17.21
CA SER A 572 2.01 -1.80 16.27
C SER A 572 0.59 -2.12 16.73
N GLY A 573 -0.41 -1.68 15.96
CA GLY A 573 -1.81 -1.81 16.37
C GLY A 573 -2.14 -1.03 17.65
N GLU A 574 -2.51 -1.75 18.71
CA GLU A 574 -2.81 -1.19 20.04
C GLU A 574 -1.62 -1.33 21.02
N ILE A 575 -0.48 -1.87 20.57
CA ILE A 575 0.73 -2.05 21.39
C ILE A 575 1.68 -0.88 21.12
N PHE A 576 2.19 -0.25 22.17
CA PHE A 576 3.14 0.86 22.11
C PHE A 576 4.44 0.51 22.82
N VAL A 577 5.52 1.15 22.39
CA VAL A 577 6.77 1.23 23.16
C VAL A 577 6.84 2.62 23.76
N GLU A 578 6.48 2.73 25.06
CA GLU A 578 6.48 3.97 25.83
C GLU A 578 7.63 3.96 26.83
N ASN A 579 8.55 4.91 26.72
CA ASN A 579 9.74 5.01 27.59
C ASN A 579 10.57 3.70 27.68
N GLY A 580 10.60 2.91 26.60
CA GLY A 580 11.33 1.65 26.52
C GLY A 580 10.59 0.43 27.07
N GLU A 581 9.31 0.56 27.44
CA GLU A 581 8.46 -0.55 27.86
C GLU A 581 7.33 -0.81 26.86
N VAL A 582 6.98 -2.08 26.66
CA VAL A 582 5.81 -2.46 25.85
C VAL A 582 4.55 -2.31 26.69
N VAL A 583 3.60 -1.52 26.19
CA VAL A 583 2.34 -1.23 26.86
C VAL A 583 1.16 -1.35 25.88
N ASP A 584 -0.01 -1.74 26.36
CA ASP A 584 -1.26 -1.77 25.62
C ASP A 584 -2.10 -0.49 25.80
N GLU A 585 -1.81 0.31 26.82
CA GLU A 585 -2.40 1.62 27.07
C GLU A 585 -1.31 2.64 27.41
N LEU A 586 -1.30 3.77 26.70
CA LEU A 586 -0.39 4.88 26.98
C LEU A 586 -0.76 5.56 28.31
N SER A 587 0.22 6.15 28.98
CA SER A 587 -0.01 7.06 30.08
C SER A 587 -0.94 8.21 29.67
N ASP A 588 -1.69 8.79 30.63
CA ASP A 588 -2.60 9.92 30.35
C ASP A 588 -1.92 11.08 29.63
N LYS A 589 -0.64 11.33 29.92
CA LYS A 589 0.16 12.38 29.31
C LYS A 589 0.47 12.04 27.86
N ASP A 590 0.99 10.85 27.60
CA ASP A 590 1.44 10.43 26.27
C ASP A 590 0.26 10.11 25.36
N GLN A 591 -0.87 9.65 25.91
CA GLN A 591 -2.14 9.56 25.20
C GLN A 591 -2.62 10.93 24.67
N GLN A 592 -2.42 12.02 25.42
CA GLN A 592 -2.76 13.37 24.94
C GLN A 592 -1.81 13.82 23.82
N ILE A 593 -0.51 13.55 23.94
CA ILE A 593 0.51 13.82 22.90
C ILE A 593 0.15 13.05 21.63
N TRP A 594 -0.13 11.74 21.76
CA TRP A 594 -0.53 10.88 20.65
C TRP A 594 -1.80 11.37 19.96
N ASN A 595 -2.85 11.70 20.72
CA ASN A 595 -4.10 12.24 20.17
C ASN A 595 -3.90 13.58 19.46
N GLN A 596 -2.95 14.40 19.90
CA GLN A 596 -2.61 15.65 19.24
C GLN A 596 -1.80 15.39 17.96
N TYR A 597 -0.82 14.49 18.01
CA TYR A 597 -0.06 14.04 16.84
C TYR A 597 -0.97 13.53 15.73
N LYS A 598 -1.93 12.64 16.03
CA LYS A 598 -2.88 12.12 15.02
C LYS A 598 -3.68 13.23 14.32
N LYS A 599 -3.92 14.38 14.96
CA LYS A 599 -4.57 15.54 14.32
C LYS A 599 -3.63 16.27 13.35
N TYR A 600 -2.36 16.42 13.70
CA TYR A 600 -1.36 16.98 12.77
C TYR A 600 -1.11 16.04 11.60
N GLU A 601 -0.93 14.77 11.86
CA GLU A 601 -0.77 13.75 10.85
C GLU A 601 -1.92 13.76 9.84
N TYR A 602 -3.17 13.77 10.34
CA TYR A 602 -4.36 13.90 9.50
C TYR A 602 -4.33 15.19 8.65
N TYR A 603 -3.88 16.29 9.23
CA TYR A 603 -3.76 17.57 8.50
C TYR A 603 -2.74 17.47 7.37
N PHE A 604 -1.51 17.04 7.63
CA PHE A 604 -0.43 16.97 6.64
C PHE A 604 -0.74 15.95 5.53
N MET A 605 -1.22 14.77 5.88
CA MET A 605 -1.51 13.70 4.91
C MET A 605 -2.76 13.98 4.06
N ASN A 606 -3.67 14.85 4.50
CA ASN A 606 -4.86 15.23 3.74
C ASN A 606 -4.75 16.58 3.02
N GLN A 607 -3.63 17.29 3.15
CA GLN A 607 -3.40 18.50 2.35
C GLN A 607 -3.32 18.14 0.87
N LYS A 608 -3.84 19.06 0.03
CA LYS A 608 -3.61 19.01 -1.41
C LYS A 608 -2.28 19.69 -1.67
N MET A 609 -1.23 18.90 -1.90
CA MET A 609 0.05 19.41 -2.38
C MET A 609 -0.09 19.84 -3.85
N LYS A 610 0.59 20.93 -4.23
CA LYS A 610 0.59 21.45 -5.60
C LYS A 610 1.44 20.61 -6.54
#